data_695b109ce0f00d314910ede9d99854e7
#
_entry.id   695b109ce0f00d314910ede9d99854e7
#
_cell.length_a   1.000
_cell.length_b   1.000
_cell.length_c   1.000
_cell.angle_alpha   90.00
_cell.angle_beta   90.00
_cell.angle_gamma   90.00
#
_symmetry.space_group_name_H-M   'P 1'
#
loop_
_entity.id
_entity.type
_entity.pdbx_description
1 polymer ?
#
loop_
_entity_poly.entity_id
_entity_poly.type
_entity_poly.pdbx_seq_one_letter_code
_entity_poly.pdbx_strand_id
1 'polypeptide(L)'
;MIKISTQFDAGSVVVKDLTDPANIRLALRPDNASDFAQWFYFRLQGAAYQNCVMHFENAADSAYPQGWEDYQACASYDRQNWFRVPTEYENGVLTINHTPLSNSVYYAYFEPYSHEQHLNLLGDAQGSGLCRIDDLGKIGRA
;
A
#
# COMPACT_ATOMS: atom_id res chain seq x y z
N MET A 1 -6.22 8.27 -19.10
CA MET A 1 -4.84 7.81 -18.85
C MET A 1 -4.68 7.40 -17.39
N ILE A 2 -4.21 6.19 -17.17
CA ILE A 2 -3.98 5.68 -15.80
C ILE A 2 -2.67 6.26 -15.25
N LYS A 3 -2.67 6.53 -13.95
CA LYS A 3 -1.46 6.99 -13.24
C LYS A 3 -1.35 6.27 -11.90
N ILE A 4 -0.12 6.10 -11.44
CA ILE A 4 0.17 5.61 -10.09
C ILE A 4 1.00 6.67 -9.36
N SER A 5 0.64 6.93 -8.11
CA SER A 5 1.35 7.88 -7.24
C SER A 5 1.69 7.23 -5.91
N THR A 6 2.87 7.58 -5.39
CA THR A 6 3.33 7.23 -4.05
C THR A 6 3.73 8.48 -3.26
N GLN A 7 3.30 9.66 -3.70
CA GLN A 7 3.68 10.95 -3.11
C GLN A 7 2.84 11.25 -1.87
N PHE A 8 2.90 10.37 -0.88
CA PHE A 8 2.22 10.50 0.41
C PHE A 8 2.92 9.61 1.44
N ASP A 9 2.56 9.77 2.72
CA ASP A 9 3.16 9.03 3.82
C ASP A 9 3.05 7.52 3.61
N ALA A 10 4.17 6.83 3.75
CA ALA A 10 4.32 5.38 3.56
C ALA A 10 4.10 4.88 2.12
N GLY A 11 3.94 5.77 1.15
CA GLY A 11 3.77 5.39 -0.26
C GLY A 11 5.02 4.68 -0.78
N SER A 12 4.84 3.52 -1.42
CA SER A 12 5.94 2.71 -1.94
C SER A 12 5.46 1.73 -3.01
N VAL A 13 5.98 1.87 -4.19
CA VAL A 13 5.88 0.88 -5.28
C VAL A 13 6.84 1.29 -6.40
N VAL A 14 7.31 0.32 -7.15
CA VAL A 14 8.01 0.56 -8.42
C VAL A 14 7.06 0.25 -9.57
N VAL A 15 6.85 1.19 -10.45
CA VAL A 15 6.02 1.01 -11.65
C VAL A 15 6.93 0.63 -12.80
N LYS A 16 6.73 -0.57 -13.37
CA LYS A 16 7.49 -1.05 -14.53
C LYS A 16 6.77 -0.77 -15.84
N ASP A 17 5.47 -1.03 -15.89
CA ASP A 17 4.66 -0.79 -17.08
C ASP A 17 3.22 -0.50 -16.67
N LEU A 18 2.68 0.60 -17.18
CA LEU A 18 1.34 1.09 -16.86
C LEU A 18 0.51 1.32 -18.13
N THR A 19 0.96 0.80 -19.27
CA THR A 19 0.32 1.06 -20.57
C THR A 19 -0.98 0.31 -20.78
N ASP A 20 -1.13 -0.87 -20.17
CA ASP A 20 -2.32 -1.72 -20.30
C ASP A 20 -2.94 -1.99 -18.91
N PRO A 21 -4.17 -1.52 -18.65
CA PRO A 21 -4.85 -1.82 -17.39
C PRO A 21 -4.98 -3.30 -17.08
N ALA A 22 -5.12 -4.14 -18.11
CA ALA A 22 -5.23 -5.58 -17.94
C ALA A 22 -3.89 -6.26 -17.65
N ASN A 23 -2.78 -5.52 -17.69
CA ASN A 23 -1.45 -6.06 -17.45
C ASN A 23 -0.51 -4.97 -16.91
N ILE A 24 -0.82 -4.45 -15.75
CA ILE A 24 0.02 -3.48 -15.04
C ILE A 24 1.16 -4.24 -14.37
N ARG A 25 2.40 -3.83 -14.64
CA ARG A 25 3.59 -4.48 -14.10
C ARG A 25 4.23 -3.61 -13.02
N LEU A 26 4.36 -4.17 -11.84
CA LEU A 26 4.86 -3.49 -10.65
C LEU A 26 5.98 -4.30 -10.00
N ALA A 27 6.70 -3.65 -9.09
CA ALA A 27 7.65 -4.34 -8.22
C ALA A 27 7.61 -3.73 -6.81
N LEU A 28 7.90 -4.55 -5.82
CA LEU A 28 8.12 -4.09 -4.46
C LEU A 28 9.44 -3.29 -4.43
N ARG A 29 9.42 -2.18 -3.73
CA ARG A 29 10.62 -1.37 -3.50
C ARG A 29 11.24 -1.74 -2.16
N PRO A 30 12.55 -1.97 -2.09
CA PRO A 30 13.22 -2.19 -0.81
C PRO A 30 13.08 -1.00 0.13
N ASP A 31 13.11 -1.27 1.42
CA ASP A 31 13.13 -0.23 2.45
C ASP A 31 14.40 0.62 2.33
N ASN A 32 14.35 1.83 2.85
CA ASN A 32 15.50 2.73 2.81
C ASN A 32 16.69 2.12 3.56
N ALA A 33 17.88 2.13 2.91
CA ALA A 33 19.12 1.58 3.46
C ALA A 33 19.03 0.09 3.85
N SER A 34 18.18 -0.68 3.17
CA SER A 34 17.93 -2.10 3.43
C SER A 34 17.60 -2.83 2.13
N ASP A 35 17.85 -4.13 2.10
CA ASP A 35 17.45 -5.01 1.01
C ASP A 35 16.07 -5.64 1.23
N PHE A 36 15.43 -5.35 2.37
CA PHE A 36 14.10 -5.90 2.67
C PHE A 36 13.02 -5.19 1.85
N ALA A 37 12.19 -5.97 1.17
CA ALA A 37 11.07 -5.49 0.37
C ALA A 37 9.85 -6.36 0.66
N GLN A 38 8.81 -5.79 1.21
CA GLN A 38 7.53 -6.47 1.50
C GLN A 38 6.36 -5.51 1.37
N TRP A 39 6.54 -4.29 1.84
CA TRP A 39 5.51 -3.27 1.90
C TRP A 39 5.21 -2.68 0.52
N PHE A 40 3.93 -2.47 0.21
CA PHE A 40 3.50 -1.62 -0.87
C PHE A 40 2.31 -0.75 -0.44
N TYR A 41 2.25 0.45 -0.96
CA TYR A 41 1.14 1.37 -0.75
C TYR A 41 1.18 2.41 -1.86
N PHE A 42 0.14 2.43 -2.70
CA PHE A 42 0.10 3.34 -3.84
C PHE A 42 -1.34 3.74 -4.17
N ARG A 43 -1.48 4.84 -4.90
CA ARG A 43 -2.77 5.29 -5.44
C ARG A 43 -2.80 5.08 -6.94
N LEU A 44 -3.85 4.41 -7.42
CA LEU A 44 -4.17 4.26 -8.83
C LEU A 44 -5.22 5.29 -9.21
N GLN A 45 -4.97 6.03 -10.29
CA GLN A 45 -5.84 7.11 -10.77
C GLN A 45 -6.28 6.87 -12.21
N GLY A 46 -7.51 7.25 -12.52
CA GLY A 46 -8.05 7.26 -13.88
C GLY A 46 -8.53 5.90 -14.38
N ALA A 47 -8.77 4.95 -13.48
CA ALA A 47 -9.15 3.58 -13.85
C ALA A 47 -10.58 3.19 -13.44
N ALA A 48 -11.46 4.17 -13.21
CA ALA A 48 -12.85 3.87 -12.83
C ALA A 48 -13.52 2.96 -13.85
N TYR A 49 -14.14 1.88 -13.34
CA TYR A 49 -14.89 0.88 -14.13
C TYR A 49 -14.05 0.08 -15.13
N GLN A 50 -12.72 0.16 -15.05
CA GLN A 50 -11.83 -0.68 -15.85
C GLN A 50 -11.28 -1.81 -14.99
N ASN A 51 -11.30 -3.04 -15.51
CA ASN A 51 -10.66 -4.14 -14.82
C ASN A 51 -9.15 -3.95 -14.85
N CYS A 52 -8.56 -3.82 -13.67
CA CYS A 52 -7.12 -3.65 -13.51
C CYS A 52 -6.52 -4.92 -12.95
N VAL A 53 -5.49 -5.41 -13.62
CA VAL A 53 -4.71 -6.57 -13.20
C VAL A 53 -3.28 -6.10 -12.93
N MET A 54 -2.86 -6.16 -11.68
CA MET A 54 -1.59 -5.62 -11.22
C MET A 54 -0.68 -6.74 -10.74
N HIS A 55 0.50 -6.85 -11.34
CA HIS A 55 1.45 -7.92 -11.08
C HIS A 55 2.69 -7.38 -10.36
N PHE A 56 2.93 -7.86 -9.13
CA PHE A 56 4.21 -7.65 -8.45
C PHE A 56 5.16 -8.77 -8.85
N GLU A 57 6.05 -8.47 -9.79
CA GLU A 57 6.90 -9.46 -10.44
C GLU A 57 8.01 -10.00 -9.56
N ASN A 58 8.38 -9.28 -8.50
CA ASN A 58 9.44 -9.67 -7.58
C ASN A 58 8.92 -10.16 -6.21
N ALA A 59 7.66 -10.60 -6.14
CA ALA A 59 7.09 -11.05 -4.87
C ALA A 59 7.84 -12.26 -4.28
N ALA A 60 8.37 -13.15 -5.12
CA ALA A 60 9.16 -14.29 -4.67
C ALA A 60 10.46 -13.87 -3.95
N ASP A 61 10.99 -12.70 -4.28
CA ASP A 61 12.22 -12.16 -3.73
C ASP A 61 11.97 -11.22 -2.53
N SER A 62 10.73 -11.15 -2.05
CA SER A 62 10.38 -10.33 -0.90
C SER A 62 10.95 -10.88 0.40
N ALA A 63 10.94 -10.06 1.45
CA ALA A 63 11.47 -10.44 2.76
C ALA A 63 10.73 -11.62 3.39
N TYR A 64 9.45 -11.78 3.08
CA TYR A 64 8.62 -12.88 3.59
C TYR A 64 7.70 -13.41 2.49
N PRO A 65 8.24 -14.17 1.52
CA PRO A 65 7.43 -14.67 0.40
C PRO A 65 6.34 -15.67 0.82
N GLN A 66 6.53 -16.38 1.94
CA GLN A 66 5.54 -17.30 2.48
C GLN A 66 4.25 -16.58 2.92
N GLY A 67 4.34 -15.28 3.19
CA GLY A 67 3.20 -14.46 3.56
C GLY A 67 2.22 -14.17 2.42
N TRP A 68 2.61 -14.46 1.18
CA TRP A 68 1.75 -14.24 0.02
C TRP A 68 0.72 -15.36 -0.21
N GLU A 69 0.93 -16.52 0.39
CA GLU A 69 -0.03 -17.62 0.29
C GLU A 69 -1.34 -17.23 1.01
N ASP A 70 -2.47 -17.38 0.30
CA ASP A 70 -3.81 -17.00 0.80
C ASP A 70 -3.95 -15.51 1.18
N TYR A 71 -2.99 -14.69 0.79
CA TYR A 71 -3.00 -13.26 1.06
C TYR A 71 -4.00 -12.53 0.16
N GLN A 72 -4.70 -11.52 0.71
CA GLN A 72 -5.57 -10.61 -0.03
C GLN A 72 -5.14 -9.18 0.26
N ALA A 73 -4.85 -8.42 -0.80
CA ALA A 73 -4.46 -7.02 -0.68
C ALA A 73 -5.61 -6.16 -0.15
N CYS A 74 -5.27 -5.05 0.51
CA CYS A 74 -6.23 -4.06 0.95
C CYS A 74 -6.42 -2.98 -0.10
N ALA A 75 -7.65 -2.49 -0.25
CA ALA A 75 -7.97 -1.34 -1.07
C ALA A 75 -8.86 -0.35 -0.31
N SER A 76 -8.78 0.93 -0.69
CA SER A 76 -9.62 1.97 -0.10
C SER A 76 -9.81 3.12 -1.08
N TYR A 77 -11.01 3.70 -1.08
CA TYR A 77 -11.28 4.92 -1.85
C TYR A 77 -11.03 6.20 -1.06
N ASP A 78 -11.00 6.12 0.28
CA ASP A 78 -10.93 7.28 1.19
C ASP A 78 -9.80 7.19 2.22
N ARG A 79 -9.04 6.10 2.27
CA ARG A 79 -7.99 5.79 3.26
C ARG A 79 -8.51 5.65 4.70
N GLN A 80 -9.79 5.48 4.87
CA GLN A 80 -10.45 5.27 6.16
C GLN A 80 -11.15 3.92 6.20
N ASN A 81 -11.88 3.60 5.12
CA ASN A 81 -12.59 2.35 4.98
C ASN A 81 -11.81 1.44 4.03
N TRP A 82 -11.27 0.35 4.55
CA TRP A 82 -10.45 -0.60 3.82
C TRP A 82 -11.20 -1.92 3.61
N PHE A 83 -11.02 -2.50 2.45
CA PHE A 83 -11.61 -3.79 2.08
C PHE A 83 -10.58 -4.65 1.37
N ARG A 84 -10.80 -5.96 1.38
CA ARG A 84 -9.91 -6.90 0.69
C ARG A 84 -10.33 -7.04 -0.77
N VAL A 85 -9.35 -7.20 -1.65
CA VAL A 85 -9.55 -7.39 -3.08
C VAL A 85 -8.95 -8.71 -3.53
N PRO A 86 -9.52 -9.36 -4.58
CA PRO A 86 -9.00 -10.63 -5.08
C PRO A 86 -7.51 -10.54 -5.41
N THR A 87 -6.75 -11.43 -4.83
CA THR A 87 -5.28 -11.46 -4.95
C THR A 87 -4.85 -12.91 -5.06
N GLU A 88 -3.92 -13.20 -5.96
CA GLU A 88 -3.36 -14.54 -6.15
C GLU A 88 -1.85 -14.48 -6.12
N TYR A 89 -1.22 -15.50 -5.55
CA TYR A 89 0.22 -15.67 -5.59
C TYR A 89 0.55 -16.95 -6.33
N GLU A 90 1.17 -16.84 -7.49
CA GLU A 90 1.45 -17.97 -8.35
C GLU A 90 2.74 -17.72 -9.13
N ASN A 91 3.60 -18.76 -9.20
CA ASN A 91 4.88 -18.70 -9.93
C ASN A 91 5.77 -17.50 -9.53
N GLY A 92 5.74 -17.11 -8.26
CA GLY A 92 6.55 -16.02 -7.74
C GLY A 92 6.00 -14.62 -8.02
N VAL A 93 4.80 -14.52 -8.59
CA VAL A 93 4.14 -13.25 -8.92
C VAL A 93 2.88 -13.08 -8.08
N LEU A 94 2.76 -11.94 -7.42
CA LEU A 94 1.54 -11.55 -6.72
C LEU A 94 0.68 -10.71 -7.66
N THR A 95 -0.55 -11.14 -7.90
CA THR A 95 -1.48 -10.50 -8.83
C THR A 95 -2.71 -10.00 -8.09
N ILE A 96 -2.99 -8.71 -8.19
CA ILE A 96 -4.23 -8.09 -7.69
C ILE A 96 -5.16 -7.88 -8.89
N ASN A 97 -6.40 -8.32 -8.77
CA ASN A 97 -7.42 -8.17 -9.81
C ASN A 97 -8.61 -7.38 -9.24
N HIS A 98 -8.80 -6.16 -9.71
CA HIS A 98 -9.84 -5.28 -9.17
C HIS A 98 -10.36 -4.32 -10.24
N THR A 99 -11.67 -4.08 -10.21
CA THR A 99 -12.33 -3.06 -11.03
C THR A 99 -12.74 -1.91 -10.12
N PRO A 100 -11.99 -0.80 -10.08
CA PRO A 100 -12.34 0.32 -9.19
C PRO A 100 -13.67 0.97 -9.56
N LEU A 101 -14.36 1.47 -8.54
CA LEU A 101 -15.61 2.24 -8.73
C LEU A 101 -15.34 3.75 -8.78
N SER A 102 -14.10 4.16 -8.66
CA SER A 102 -13.70 5.57 -8.63
C SER A 102 -12.39 5.77 -9.39
N ASN A 103 -12.16 6.99 -9.85
CA ASN A 103 -10.91 7.40 -10.50
C ASN A 103 -9.74 7.56 -9.50
N SER A 104 -9.95 7.28 -8.23
CA SER A 104 -8.89 7.28 -7.22
C SER A 104 -9.12 6.12 -6.27
N VAL A 105 -8.17 5.21 -6.21
CA VAL A 105 -8.20 4.06 -5.30
C VAL A 105 -6.80 3.79 -4.76
N TYR A 106 -6.71 3.49 -3.48
CA TYR A 106 -5.47 3.14 -2.82
C TYR A 106 -5.40 1.63 -2.65
N TYR A 107 -4.19 1.07 -2.83
CA TYR A 107 -3.90 -0.33 -2.53
C TYR A 107 -2.75 -0.39 -1.56
N ALA A 108 -2.82 -1.30 -0.59
CA ALA A 108 -1.78 -1.47 0.42
C ALA A 108 -1.62 -2.93 0.83
N TYR A 109 -0.44 -3.28 1.33
CA TYR A 109 -0.14 -4.60 1.87
C TYR A 109 -1.10 -4.97 3.02
N PHE A 110 -1.25 -4.06 3.96
CA PHE A 110 -2.29 -4.10 4.98
C PHE A 110 -2.74 -2.68 5.27
N GLU A 111 -3.78 -2.51 6.08
CA GLU A 111 -4.30 -1.18 6.41
C GLU A 111 -3.21 -0.31 7.02
N PRO A 112 -2.81 0.81 6.37
CA PRO A 112 -1.72 1.64 6.86
C PRO A 112 -2.07 2.36 8.16
N TYR A 113 -1.07 2.52 9.02
CA TYR A 113 -1.14 3.41 10.17
C TYR A 113 -0.23 4.60 9.91
N SER A 114 -0.80 5.73 9.51
CA SER A 114 -0.05 6.90 9.11
C SER A 114 0.43 7.74 10.29
N HIS A 115 1.40 8.63 10.03
CA HIS A 115 1.83 9.61 11.01
C HIS A 115 0.67 10.50 11.48
N GLU A 116 -0.24 10.88 10.57
CA GLU A 116 -1.42 11.68 10.88
C GLU A 116 -2.36 10.95 11.85
N GLN A 117 -2.59 9.65 11.63
CA GLN A 117 -3.37 8.82 12.55
C GLN A 117 -2.71 8.74 13.94
N HIS A 118 -1.39 8.67 13.97
CA HIS A 118 -0.64 8.68 15.24
C HIS A 118 -0.83 10.00 15.97
N LEU A 119 -0.74 11.13 15.27
CA LEU A 119 -0.98 12.46 15.86
C LEU A 119 -2.41 12.58 16.39
N ASN A 120 -3.40 12.05 15.67
CA ASN A 120 -4.79 12.05 16.12
C ASN A 120 -4.96 11.22 17.41
N LEU A 121 -4.33 10.05 17.47
CA LEU A 121 -4.35 9.22 18.69
C LEU A 121 -3.74 9.97 19.88
N LEU A 122 -2.59 10.59 19.68
CA LEU A 122 -1.92 11.36 20.75
C LEU A 122 -2.79 12.54 21.21
N GLY A 123 -3.41 13.26 20.29
CA GLY A 123 -4.30 14.37 20.60
C GLY A 123 -5.52 13.93 21.39
N ASP A 124 -6.15 12.83 20.98
CA ASP A 124 -7.31 12.27 21.67
C ASP A 124 -6.95 11.78 23.08
N ALA A 125 -5.81 11.11 23.21
CA ALA A 125 -5.35 10.61 24.51
C ALA A 125 -5.05 11.76 25.49
N GLN A 126 -4.36 12.79 25.03
CA GLN A 126 -4.05 13.96 25.85
C GLN A 126 -5.33 14.75 26.18
N GLY A 127 -6.24 14.88 25.22
CA GLY A 127 -7.52 15.56 25.40
C GLY A 127 -8.44 14.90 26.42
N SER A 128 -8.26 13.62 26.69
CA SER A 128 -9.05 12.88 27.70
C SER A 128 -8.73 13.33 29.14
N GLY A 129 -7.56 13.94 29.37
CA GLY A 129 -7.10 14.29 30.71
C GLY A 129 -6.58 13.13 31.55
N LEU A 130 -6.57 11.91 30.98
CA LEU A 130 -6.17 10.68 31.67
C LEU A 130 -4.70 10.30 31.43
N CYS A 131 -4.03 10.97 30.48
CA CYS A 131 -2.64 10.70 30.17
C CYS A 131 -1.88 11.97 29.85
N ARG A 132 -0.55 11.88 29.97
CA ARG A 132 0.38 12.93 29.59
C ARG A 132 1.23 12.44 28.44
N ILE A 133 1.43 13.30 27.45
CA ILE A 133 2.27 13.04 26.28
C ILE A 133 3.53 13.89 26.39
N ASP A 134 4.69 13.25 26.32
CA ASP A 134 5.99 13.92 26.29
C ASP A 134 6.70 13.57 24.99
N ASP A 135 7.26 14.56 24.31
CA ASP A 135 8.05 14.36 23.11
C ASP A 135 9.51 14.14 23.50
N LEU A 136 10.00 12.93 23.29
CA LEU A 136 11.37 12.54 23.61
C LEU A 136 12.36 12.78 22.46
N GLY A 137 11.86 13.17 21.27
CA GLY A 137 12.67 13.37 20.08
C GLY A 137 12.43 12.29 19.00
N LYS A 138 13.34 12.24 18.04
CA LYS A 138 13.24 11.32 16.90
C LYS A 138 14.42 10.36 16.86
N ILE A 139 14.13 9.14 16.44
CA ILE A 139 15.15 8.11 16.20
C ILE A 139 15.14 7.80 14.71
N GLY A 140 16.20 8.18 14.01
CA GLY A 140 16.31 7.98 12.58
C GLY A 140 15.39 8.86 11.76
N ARG A 141 15.45 8.66 10.44
CA ARG A 141 14.51 9.25 9.48
C ARG A 141 14.09 8.19 8.49
N ALA A 142 12.81 8.10 8.29
CA ALA A 142 12.28 7.33 7.19
C ALA A 142 12.39 8.13 5.88
#